data_0e6929443ddad4b2007e26db7d41fd0c
#
_entry.id   0e6929443ddad4b2007e26db7d41fd0c
#
_cell.length_a   1.000
_cell.length_b   1.000
_cell.length_c   1.000
_cell.angle_alpha   90.00
_cell.angle_beta   90.00
_cell.angle_gamma   90.00
#
_symmetry.space_group_name_H-M   'P 1'
#
loop_
_entity.id
_entity.type
_entity.pdbx_description
1 polymer ?
#
loop_
_entity_poly.entity_id
_entity_poly.type
_entity_poly.pdbx_seq_one_letter_code
_entity_poly.pdbx_strand_id
1 'polypeptide(L)'
;AINNPYGVIDNMKDAAQLSKGAGVTLKNPLVIINGSYNDVRMGAEISSYLKGYDDPRISNYFVKAKNNGIEGYYAVRTNIPSTTDYLDKTKSSSLNVQDGTPVYIIKASEVYFLRAEGALRGWNMGGETAQSYYEKGIATSFEENGLSSAQATAYAANSTSVPANFVDALHAEYNAAATSTITIKWQSSDSFEKNLE
;
A
#
# COMPACT_ATOMS: atom_id res chain seq x y z
N ALA A 1 12.17 22.39 -0.18
CA ALA A 1 10.72 22.22 -0.21
C ALA A 1 10.05 22.74 1.07
N ILE A 2 10.56 22.40 2.25
CA ILE A 2 9.96 22.79 3.55
C ILE A 2 9.93 24.28 3.81
N ASN A 3 10.88 25.03 3.29
CA ASN A 3 10.94 26.49 3.36
C ASN A 3 10.16 27.19 2.23
N ASN A 4 9.32 26.44 1.49
CA ASN A 4 8.48 27.02 0.46
C ASN A 4 7.38 27.88 1.13
N PRO A 5 7.20 29.17 0.73
CA PRO A 5 6.16 30.01 1.31
C PRO A 5 4.73 29.50 1.08
N TYR A 6 4.54 28.58 0.14
CA TYR A 6 3.25 27.94 -0.14
C TYR A 6 3.00 26.67 0.69
N GLY A 7 3.94 26.28 1.56
CA GLY A 7 3.82 25.10 2.42
C GLY A 7 4.21 23.78 1.72
N VAL A 8 3.79 22.70 2.32
CA VAL A 8 3.98 21.31 1.84
C VAL A 8 2.64 20.60 1.85
N ILE A 9 2.53 19.52 1.12
CA ILE A 9 1.37 18.62 1.22
C ILE A 9 1.40 17.97 2.60
N ASP A 10 0.45 18.30 3.47
CA ASP A 10 0.38 17.79 4.84
C ASP A 10 -0.99 17.24 5.24
N ASN A 11 -1.96 17.29 4.33
CA ASN A 11 -3.29 16.72 4.53
C ASN A 11 -3.87 16.22 3.19
N MET A 12 -4.95 15.43 3.27
CA MET A 12 -5.60 14.82 2.09
C MET A 12 -6.08 15.84 1.05
N LYS A 13 -6.47 17.05 1.47
CA LYS A 13 -7.02 18.07 0.55
C LYS A 13 -5.92 18.66 -0.34
N ASP A 14 -4.66 18.59 0.12
CA ASP A 14 -3.50 19.06 -0.62
C ASP A 14 -2.92 18.01 -1.55
N ALA A 15 -3.39 16.77 -1.49
CA ALA A 15 -2.93 15.68 -2.36
C ALA A 15 -3.06 16.09 -3.83
N ALA A 16 -1.99 15.86 -4.61
CA ALA A 16 -2.03 16.08 -6.04
C ALA A 16 -2.73 14.90 -6.70
N GLN A 17 -3.92 15.15 -7.25
CA GLN A 17 -4.72 14.12 -7.88
C GLN A 17 -5.48 14.65 -9.10
N LEU A 18 -5.73 13.76 -10.05
CA LEU A 18 -6.67 13.98 -11.14
C LEU A 18 -7.99 13.30 -10.77
N SER A 19 -9.04 14.10 -10.62
CA SER A 19 -10.38 13.62 -10.31
C SER A 19 -11.30 13.88 -11.49
N LYS A 20 -12.35 13.08 -11.62
CA LYS A 20 -13.42 13.30 -12.60
C LYS A 20 -14.13 14.60 -12.23
N GLY A 21 -13.88 15.66 -12.97
CA GLY A 21 -14.60 16.94 -12.86
C GLY A 21 -15.87 16.95 -13.70
N ALA A 22 -16.75 17.95 -13.44
CA ALA A 22 -17.91 18.19 -14.27
C ALA A 22 -17.49 18.45 -15.73
N GLY A 23 -17.96 17.63 -16.66
CA GLY A 23 -17.66 17.76 -18.09
C GLY A 23 -16.34 17.13 -18.56
N VAL A 24 -15.59 16.47 -17.66
CA VAL A 24 -14.35 15.77 -18.04
C VAL A 24 -14.56 14.27 -17.98
N THR A 25 -14.38 13.59 -19.11
CA THR A 25 -14.48 12.12 -19.24
C THR A 25 -13.14 11.45 -18.93
N LEU A 26 -12.46 11.88 -17.87
CA LEU A 26 -11.18 11.27 -17.50
C LEU A 26 -11.46 9.97 -16.75
N LYS A 27 -11.12 8.85 -17.36
CA LYS A 27 -11.12 7.56 -16.69
C LYS A 27 -9.76 7.30 -16.08
N ASN A 28 -9.75 6.78 -14.86
CA ASN A 28 -8.51 6.28 -14.29
C ASN A 28 -7.94 5.17 -15.19
N PRO A 29 -6.70 5.28 -15.69
CA PRO A 29 -6.11 4.27 -16.58
C PRO A 29 -6.09 2.86 -15.96
N LEU A 30 -5.98 2.75 -14.64
CA LEU A 30 -6.04 1.48 -13.93
C LEU A 30 -7.38 0.75 -14.11
N VAL A 31 -8.49 1.48 -14.31
CA VAL A 31 -9.80 0.88 -14.60
C VAL A 31 -9.78 0.17 -15.96
N ILE A 32 -9.11 0.76 -16.95
CA ILE A 32 -8.98 0.19 -18.28
C ILE A 32 -8.11 -1.07 -18.22
N ILE A 33 -6.95 -0.98 -17.57
CA ILE A 33 -6.00 -2.08 -17.45
C ILE A 33 -6.61 -3.23 -16.62
N ASN A 34 -7.29 -2.90 -15.53
CA ASN A 34 -7.91 -3.89 -14.65
C ASN A 34 -9.18 -4.51 -15.26
N GLY A 35 -9.99 -3.73 -15.96
CA GLY A 35 -11.26 -4.15 -16.53
C GLY A 35 -11.14 -4.69 -17.95
N SER A 36 -10.77 -3.84 -18.93
CA SER A 36 -10.78 -4.19 -20.36
C SER A 36 -9.66 -5.14 -20.73
N TYR A 37 -8.43 -4.88 -20.29
CA TYR A 37 -7.30 -5.78 -20.53
C TYR A 37 -7.25 -6.92 -19.52
N ASN A 38 -7.66 -6.63 -18.27
CA ASN A 38 -7.73 -7.59 -17.17
C ASN A 38 -6.39 -8.31 -16.88
N ASP A 39 -5.30 -7.57 -16.95
CA ASP A 39 -3.95 -8.10 -16.81
C ASP A 39 -3.34 -7.82 -15.42
N VAL A 40 -4.02 -7.03 -14.58
CA VAL A 40 -3.50 -6.65 -13.26
C VAL A 40 -4.00 -7.60 -12.20
N ARG A 41 -3.09 -8.09 -11.38
CA ARG A 41 -3.35 -8.95 -10.22
C ARG A 41 -2.59 -8.42 -9.00
N MET A 42 -3.08 -8.78 -7.83
CA MET A 42 -2.34 -8.58 -6.58
C MET A 42 -0.99 -9.28 -6.68
N GLY A 43 0.10 -8.57 -6.42
CA GLY A 43 1.44 -9.15 -6.42
C GLY A 43 1.76 -9.88 -5.12
N ALA A 44 2.69 -10.85 -5.17
CA ALA A 44 3.10 -11.64 -4.02
C ALA A 44 3.71 -10.78 -2.91
N GLU A 45 4.54 -9.80 -3.26
CA GLU A 45 5.23 -8.92 -2.32
C GLU A 45 4.25 -8.10 -1.50
N ILE A 46 3.34 -7.38 -2.15
CA ILE A 46 2.33 -6.59 -1.44
C ILE A 46 1.37 -7.47 -0.63
N SER A 47 1.08 -8.68 -1.11
CA SER A 47 0.30 -9.68 -0.37
C SER A 47 0.99 -10.09 0.93
N SER A 48 2.31 -10.30 0.88
CA SER A 48 3.14 -10.66 2.04
C SER A 48 3.01 -9.60 3.15
N TYR A 49 3.15 -8.33 2.81
CA TYR A 49 3.03 -7.23 3.76
C TYR A 49 1.59 -7.06 4.28
N LEU A 50 0.61 -6.93 3.39
CA LEU A 50 -0.78 -6.67 3.80
C LEU A 50 -1.36 -7.80 4.66
N LYS A 51 -1.04 -9.05 4.34
CA LYS A 51 -1.50 -10.21 5.13
C LYS A 51 -0.70 -10.37 6.42
N GLY A 52 0.61 -10.21 6.36
CA GLY A 52 1.49 -10.37 7.51
C GLY A 52 1.23 -9.34 8.59
N TYR A 53 0.92 -8.13 8.19
CA TYR A 53 0.59 -7.03 9.11
C TYR A 53 -0.90 -6.97 9.48
N ASP A 54 -1.73 -7.87 8.97
CA ASP A 54 -3.19 -7.82 9.11
C ASP A 54 -3.74 -6.44 8.74
N ASP A 55 -3.27 -5.91 7.61
CA ASP A 55 -3.52 -4.54 7.19
C ASP A 55 -4.96 -4.35 6.71
N PRO A 56 -5.77 -3.54 7.40
CA PRO A 56 -7.18 -3.38 7.06
C PRO A 56 -7.40 -2.69 5.71
N ARG A 57 -6.38 -2.03 5.14
CA ARG A 57 -6.46 -1.34 3.84
C ARG A 57 -6.48 -2.32 2.66
N ILE A 58 -6.23 -3.61 2.89
CA ILE A 58 -6.23 -4.63 1.84
C ILE A 58 -7.54 -4.64 1.02
N SER A 59 -8.69 -4.43 1.68
CA SER A 59 -9.99 -4.38 1.01
C SER A 59 -10.21 -3.13 0.17
N ASN A 60 -9.48 -2.04 0.46
CA ASN A 60 -9.52 -0.82 -0.33
C ASN A 60 -8.67 -0.94 -1.60
N TYR A 61 -7.62 -1.75 -1.55
CA TYR A 61 -6.69 -1.91 -2.67
C TYR A 61 -7.09 -3.04 -3.61
N PHE A 62 -7.67 -4.12 -3.08
CA PHE A 62 -7.93 -5.34 -3.83
C PHE A 62 -9.34 -5.89 -3.59
N VAL A 63 -9.86 -6.54 -4.62
CA VAL A 63 -11.10 -7.30 -4.57
C VAL A 63 -10.77 -8.75 -4.22
N LYS A 64 -11.56 -9.36 -3.32
CA LYS A 64 -11.45 -10.80 -3.05
C LYS A 64 -11.70 -11.60 -4.31
N ALA A 65 -10.97 -12.69 -4.44
CA ALA A 65 -11.20 -13.72 -5.44
C ALA A 65 -11.71 -15.00 -4.79
N LYS A 66 -12.14 -15.95 -5.60
CA LYS A 66 -12.65 -17.24 -5.12
C LYS A 66 -11.82 -18.38 -5.68
N ASN A 67 -11.11 -19.08 -4.79
CA ASN A 67 -10.32 -20.23 -5.16
C ASN A 67 -10.84 -21.48 -4.42
N ASN A 68 -11.13 -22.56 -5.14
CA ASN A 68 -11.70 -23.78 -4.59
C ASN A 68 -12.93 -23.54 -3.67
N GLY A 69 -13.77 -22.57 -4.04
CA GLY A 69 -14.97 -22.22 -3.28
C GLY A 69 -14.73 -21.26 -2.09
N ILE A 70 -13.48 -20.95 -1.76
CA ILE A 70 -13.11 -20.09 -0.62
C ILE A 70 -12.83 -18.68 -1.12
N GLU A 71 -13.47 -17.69 -0.50
CA GLU A 71 -13.19 -16.29 -0.76
C GLU A 71 -11.96 -15.81 0.03
N GLY A 72 -11.07 -15.06 -0.65
CA GLY A 72 -9.87 -14.55 -0.04
C GLY A 72 -9.10 -13.59 -0.95
N TYR A 73 -8.01 -13.05 -0.43
CA TYR A 73 -7.06 -12.28 -1.23
C TYR A 73 -5.98 -13.23 -1.73
N TYR A 74 -5.97 -13.48 -3.04
CA TYR A 74 -5.05 -14.40 -3.70
C TYR A 74 -4.16 -13.62 -4.65
N ALA A 75 -2.87 -13.66 -4.38
CA ALA A 75 -1.85 -12.95 -5.14
C ALA A 75 -1.12 -13.88 -6.11
N VAL A 76 -0.40 -13.28 -7.05
CA VAL A 76 0.40 -13.97 -8.05
C VAL A 76 1.83 -13.46 -7.97
N ARG A 77 2.80 -14.37 -8.07
CA ARG A 77 4.22 -14.02 -8.09
C ARG A 77 4.64 -13.58 -9.49
N THR A 78 5.55 -12.61 -9.57
CA THR A 78 6.19 -12.23 -10.85
C THR A 78 7.17 -13.30 -11.33
N ASN A 79 7.45 -13.32 -12.63
CA ASN A 79 8.41 -14.25 -13.27
C ASN A 79 8.09 -15.74 -13.12
N ILE A 80 6.81 -16.10 -12.95
CA ILE A 80 6.37 -17.48 -13.05
C ILE A 80 5.92 -17.79 -14.48
N PRO A 81 5.99 -19.06 -14.92
CA PRO A 81 5.43 -19.45 -16.21
C PRO A 81 3.93 -19.12 -16.29
N SER A 82 3.51 -18.51 -17.40
CA SER A 82 2.09 -18.28 -17.65
C SER A 82 1.41 -19.62 -17.91
N THR A 83 0.54 -20.02 -17.00
CA THR A 83 -0.32 -21.19 -17.16
C THR A 83 -1.77 -20.75 -17.33
N THR A 84 -2.61 -21.62 -17.88
CA THR A 84 -4.04 -21.35 -18.03
C THR A 84 -4.74 -21.07 -16.70
N ASP A 85 -4.21 -21.59 -15.59
CA ASP A 85 -4.77 -21.38 -14.26
C ASP A 85 -4.70 -19.92 -13.82
N TYR A 86 -3.61 -19.21 -14.14
CA TYR A 86 -3.46 -17.80 -13.83
C TYR A 86 -4.23 -16.86 -14.77
N LEU A 87 -4.71 -17.38 -15.90
CA LEU A 87 -5.59 -16.65 -16.82
C LEU A 87 -7.03 -16.58 -16.29
N ASP A 88 -7.40 -17.50 -15.40
CA ASP A 88 -8.70 -17.43 -14.74
C ASP A 88 -8.75 -16.32 -13.71
N LYS A 89 -9.38 -15.23 -14.12
CA LYS A 89 -9.53 -13.99 -13.35
C LYS A 89 -10.22 -14.17 -12.01
N THR A 90 -11.03 -15.21 -11.87
CA THR A 90 -11.80 -15.44 -10.66
C THR A 90 -10.95 -16.00 -9.53
N LYS A 91 -9.78 -16.57 -9.84
CA LYS A 91 -8.89 -17.24 -8.90
C LYS A 91 -7.87 -16.31 -8.22
N SER A 92 -7.65 -15.11 -8.76
CA SER A 92 -6.66 -14.15 -8.23
C SER A 92 -7.26 -12.78 -8.03
N SER A 93 -6.85 -12.10 -6.97
CA SER A 93 -7.36 -10.78 -6.61
C SER A 93 -6.92 -9.70 -7.59
N SER A 94 -7.86 -8.88 -8.02
CA SER A 94 -7.66 -7.74 -8.89
C SER A 94 -7.71 -6.42 -8.09
N LEU A 95 -7.38 -5.31 -8.74
CA LEU A 95 -7.47 -3.99 -8.10
C LEU A 95 -8.93 -3.63 -7.78
N ASN A 96 -9.14 -3.02 -6.61
CA ASN A 96 -10.41 -2.38 -6.25
C ASN A 96 -10.41 -0.94 -6.77
N VAL A 97 -10.66 -0.78 -8.07
CA VAL A 97 -10.65 0.51 -8.76
C VAL A 97 -11.89 0.64 -9.64
N GLN A 98 -12.50 1.82 -9.63
CA GLN A 98 -13.73 2.15 -10.36
C GLN A 98 -13.55 3.45 -11.16
N ASP A 99 -14.45 3.72 -12.10
CA ASP A 99 -14.42 4.90 -12.98
C ASP A 99 -14.28 6.25 -12.24
N GLY A 100 -14.78 6.33 -11.01
CA GLY A 100 -14.67 7.52 -10.16
C GLY A 100 -13.43 7.59 -9.27
N THR A 101 -12.59 6.55 -9.27
CA THR A 101 -11.39 6.51 -8.43
C THR A 101 -10.39 7.56 -8.92
N PRO A 102 -9.95 8.49 -8.08
CA PRO A 102 -8.95 9.49 -8.47
C PRO A 102 -7.64 8.86 -8.90
N VAL A 103 -6.94 9.51 -9.83
CA VAL A 103 -5.54 9.20 -10.12
C VAL A 103 -4.68 10.06 -9.22
N TYR A 104 -4.09 9.46 -8.20
CA TYR A 104 -3.15 10.16 -7.33
C TYR A 104 -1.79 10.30 -7.99
N ILE A 105 -1.26 11.51 -8.00
CA ILE A 105 0.11 11.82 -8.45
C ILE A 105 1.03 11.78 -7.22
N ILE A 106 0.59 12.37 -6.11
CA ILE A 106 1.27 12.29 -4.82
C ILE A 106 0.23 12.40 -3.70
N LYS A 107 0.34 11.56 -2.69
CA LYS A 107 -0.52 11.54 -1.52
C LYS A 107 0.14 12.24 -0.33
N ALA A 108 -0.66 12.74 0.60
CA ALA A 108 -0.13 13.35 1.82
C ALA A 108 0.62 12.32 2.69
N SER A 109 0.14 11.09 2.78
CA SER A 109 0.84 10.01 3.49
C SER A 109 2.23 9.75 2.92
N GLU A 110 2.38 9.75 1.60
CA GLU A 110 3.68 9.59 0.93
C GLU A 110 4.65 10.71 1.32
N VAL A 111 4.17 11.96 1.34
CA VAL A 111 5.00 13.11 1.75
C VAL A 111 5.47 12.98 3.20
N TYR A 112 4.65 12.45 4.11
CA TYR A 112 5.07 12.18 5.47
C TYR A 112 6.15 11.10 5.56
N PHE A 113 6.06 10.02 4.80
CA PHE A 113 7.12 9.01 4.74
C PHE A 113 8.41 9.56 4.14
N LEU A 114 8.35 10.38 3.09
CA LEU A 114 9.52 11.07 2.54
C LEU A 114 10.14 12.03 3.55
N ARG A 115 9.33 12.70 4.39
CA ARG A 115 9.84 13.53 5.48
C ARG A 115 10.47 12.70 6.59
N ALA A 116 9.91 11.53 6.90
CA ALA A 116 10.51 10.60 7.87
C ALA A 116 11.90 10.15 7.39
N GLU A 117 12.03 9.74 6.15
CA GLU A 117 13.33 9.40 5.54
C GLU A 117 14.29 10.60 5.57
N GLY A 118 13.85 11.78 5.15
CA GLY A 118 14.68 12.98 5.16
C GLY A 118 15.17 13.35 6.56
N ALA A 119 14.31 13.25 7.58
CA ALA A 119 14.67 13.47 8.97
C ALA A 119 15.67 12.42 9.48
N LEU A 120 15.48 11.15 9.12
CA LEU A 120 16.41 10.08 9.45
C LEU A 120 17.81 10.32 8.83
N ARG A 121 17.85 10.90 7.63
CA ARG A 121 19.10 11.32 6.95
C ARG A 121 19.70 12.62 7.51
N GLY A 122 19.11 13.22 8.53
CA GLY A 122 19.56 14.47 9.13
C GLY A 122 19.21 15.72 8.31
N TRP A 123 18.31 15.63 7.33
CA TRP A 123 17.87 16.78 6.56
C TRP A 123 16.82 17.59 7.33
N ASN A 124 16.78 18.89 7.08
CA ASN A 124 15.74 19.75 7.69
C ASN A 124 14.37 19.46 7.06
N MET A 125 13.56 18.69 7.76
CA MET A 125 12.22 18.28 7.34
C MET A 125 11.08 18.99 8.11
N GLY A 126 11.39 20.09 8.84
CA GLY A 126 10.40 20.92 9.55
C GLY A 126 10.35 20.71 11.06
N GLY A 127 11.40 20.10 11.66
CA GLY A 127 11.62 20.12 13.11
C GLY A 127 11.02 18.97 13.91
N GLU A 128 10.30 18.04 13.29
CA GLU A 128 9.86 16.81 13.96
C GLU A 128 10.85 15.65 13.75
N THR A 129 10.72 14.62 14.56
CA THR A 129 11.55 13.41 14.44
C THR A 129 11.11 12.53 13.28
N ALA A 130 12.00 11.66 12.80
CA ALA A 130 11.69 10.66 11.80
C ALA A 130 10.51 9.77 12.25
N GLN A 131 10.50 9.32 13.51
CA GLN A 131 9.40 8.56 14.09
C GLN A 131 8.07 9.32 14.02
N SER A 132 8.05 10.59 14.39
CA SER A 132 6.82 11.39 14.33
C SER A 132 6.26 11.50 12.92
N TYR A 133 7.11 11.71 11.92
CA TYR A 133 6.68 11.73 10.52
C TYR A 133 6.21 10.37 10.04
N TYR A 134 6.88 9.29 10.43
CA TYR A 134 6.47 7.92 10.10
C TYR A 134 5.06 7.61 10.65
N GLU A 135 4.82 7.88 11.93
CA GLU A 135 3.52 7.65 12.57
C GLU A 135 2.42 8.54 11.96
N LYS A 136 2.74 9.79 11.59
CA LYS A 136 1.84 10.66 10.83
C LYS A 136 1.56 10.11 9.43
N GLY A 137 2.55 9.53 8.75
CA GLY A 137 2.36 8.87 7.47
C GLY A 137 1.36 7.72 7.57
N ILE A 138 1.46 6.88 8.59
CA ILE A 138 0.49 5.82 8.87
C ILE A 138 -0.90 6.42 9.15
N ALA A 139 -1.00 7.39 10.05
CA ALA A 139 -2.27 8.01 10.41
C ALA A 139 -2.97 8.62 9.19
N THR A 140 -2.24 9.38 8.38
CA THR A 140 -2.74 9.98 7.15
C THR A 140 -3.17 8.93 6.13
N SER A 141 -2.39 7.85 5.96
CA SER A 141 -2.75 6.77 5.05
C SER A 141 -4.02 6.02 5.49
N PHE A 142 -4.26 5.88 6.78
CA PHE A 142 -5.51 5.32 7.30
C PHE A 142 -6.69 6.25 7.02
N GLU A 143 -6.54 7.54 7.27
CA GLU A 143 -7.55 8.55 6.94
C GLU A 143 -7.87 8.58 5.43
N GLU A 144 -6.85 8.56 4.56
CA GLU A 144 -7.00 8.47 3.10
C GLU A 144 -7.80 7.24 2.65
N ASN A 145 -7.81 6.19 3.46
CA ASN A 145 -8.54 4.95 3.22
C ASN A 145 -9.87 4.86 4.02
N GLY A 146 -10.31 5.95 4.67
CA GLY A 146 -11.56 5.99 5.42
C GLY A 146 -11.54 5.22 6.73
N LEU A 147 -10.35 4.92 7.27
CA LEU A 147 -10.15 4.23 8.53
C LEU A 147 -9.96 5.22 9.68
N SER A 148 -10.26 4.79 10.90
CA SER A 148 -10.20 5.66 12.08
C SER A 148 -8.78 5.88 12.59
N SER A 149 -8.57 6.99 13.30
CA SER A 149 -7.31 7.28 14.01
C SER A 149 -6.98 6.22 15.07
N ALA A 150 -7.98 5.63 15.70
CA ALA A 150 -7.75 4.53 16.66
C ALA A 150 -7.16 3.30 15.99
N GLN A 151 -7.64 2.94 14.79
CA GLN A 151 -7.05 1.85 14.00
C GLN A 151 -5.62 2.17 13.57
N ALA A 152 -5.36 3.40 13.13
CA ALA A 152 -4.02 3.85 12.77
C ALA A 152 -3.03 3.76 13.95
N THR A 153 -3.45 4.22 15.13
CA THR A 153 -2.64 4.17 16.36
C THR A 153 -2.33 2.72 16.76
N ALA A 154 -3.33 1.84 16.73
CA ALA A 154 -3.15 0.42 17.03
C ALA A 154 -2.20 -0.25 16.03
N TYR A 155 -2.33 0.08 14.75
CA TYR A 155 -1.46 -0.44 13.69
C TYR A 155 -0.02 0.04 13.89
N ALA A 156 0.22 1.33 14.10
CA ALA A 156 1.55 1.90 14.33
C ALA A 156 2.24 1.34 15.59
N ALA A 157 1.47 0.90 16.59
CA ALA A 157 2.00 0.31 17.83
C ALA A 157 2.30 -1.19 17.71
N ASN A 158 1.99 -1.84 16.59
CA ASN A 158 2.17 -3.28 16.41
C ASN A 158 3.66 -3.65 16.30
N SER A 159 4.14 -4.36 17.30
CA SER A 159 5.54 -4.79 17.42
C SER A 159 5.75 -6.30 17.24
N THR A 160 4.74 -7.02 16.77
CA THR A 160 4.76 -8.48 16.67
C THR A 160 4.51 -9.00 15.26
N SER A 161 3.66 -8.33 14.48
CA SER A 161 3.37 -8.73 13.12
C SER A 161 4.54 -8.43 12.20
N VAL A 162 4.84 -9.36 11.31
CA VAL A 162 5.87 -9.27 10.28
C VAL A 162 5.28 -9.70 8.94
N PRO A 163 5.89 -9.36 7.80
CA PRO A 163 5.46 -9.86 6.51
C PRO A 163 5.30 -11.37 6.49
N ALA A 164 4.18 -11.86 5.93
CA ALA A 164 3.90 -13.28 5.85
C ALA A 164 4.65 -13.95 4.69
N ASN A 165 4.94 -15.23 4.83
CA ASN A 165 5.36 -16.02 3.68
C ASN A 165 4.27 -15.96 2.60
N PHE A 166 4.69 -15.84 1.35
CA PHE A 166 3.79 -15.94 0.22
C PHE A 166 3.41 -17.42 -0.01
N VAL A 167 2.12 -17.67 -0.06
CA VAL A 167 1.56 -18.98 -0.40
C VAL A 167 0.75 -18.81 -1.69
N ASP A 168 1.23 -19.45 -2.75
CA ASP A 168 0.51 -19.50 -4.01
C ASP A 168 -0.70 -20.45 -3.89
N ALA A 169 -1.87 -19.95 -4.27
CA ALA A 169 -3.10 -20.68 -4.11
C ALA A 169 -3.35 -21.74 -5.20
N LEU A 170 -2.57 -21.69 -6.29
CA LEU A 170 -2.71 -22.58 -7.45
C LEU A 170 -1.55 -23.57 -7.55
N HIS A 171 -0.33 -23.11 -7.25
CA HIS A 171 0.89 -23.85 -7.49
C HIS A 171 1.88 -23.69 -6.32
N ALA A 172 1.95 -24.70 -5.47
CA ALA A 172 2.77 -24.66 -4.25
C ALA A 172 4.28 -24.49 -4.52
N GLU A 173 4.75 -24.86 -5.71
CA GLU A 173 6.13 -24.68 -6.15
C GLU A 173 6.54 -23.20 -6.29
N TYR A 174 5.57 -22.29 -6.33
CA TYR A 174 5.82 -20.83 -6.38
C TYR A 174 5.71 -20.16 -5.02
N ASN A 175 5.52 -20.91 -3.94
CA ASN A 175 5.61 -20.37 -2.58
C ASN A 175 6.97 -19.71 -2.35
N ALA A 176 7.00 -18.66 -1.55
CA ALA A 176 8.21 -17.93 -1.22
C ALA A 176 8.21 -17.48 0.24
N ALA A 177 9.37 -17.50 0.86
CA ALA A 177 9.55 -16.89 2.18
C ALA A 177 9.37 -15.37 2.09
N ALA A 178 8.94 -14.77 3.19
CA ALA A 178 8.96 -13.32 3.34
C ALA A 178 10.40 -12.79 3.22
N THR A 179 10.55 -11.64 2.58
CA THR A 179 11.85 -11.00 2.36
C THR A 179 12.27 -10.10 3.53
N SER A 180 11.34 -9.81 4.43
CA SER A 180 11.55 -8.94 5.59
C SER A 180 11.01 -9.57 6.86
N THR A 181 11.60 -9.19 8.00
CA THR A 181 11.13 -9.54 9.37
C THR A 181 10.83 -8.31 10.20
N ILE A 182 10.71 -7.14 9.56
CA ILE A 182 10.46 -5.87 10.23
C ILE A 182 9.02 -5.80 10.74
N THR A 183 8.86 -5.28 11.95
CA THR A 183 7.56 -4.97 12.54
C THR A 183 7.14 -3.54 12.19
N ILE A 184 5.85 -3.24 12.32
CA ILE A 184 5.31 -1.91 12.00
C ILE A 184 5.80 -0.85 12.99
N LYS A 185 5.89 -1.20 14.27
CA LYS A 185 6.25 -0.25 15.32
C LYS A 185 7.66 0.28 15.11
N TRP A 186 7.80 1.61 15.08
CA TRP A 186 9.09 2.27 15.06
C TRP A 186 9.98 1.82 16.22
N GLN A 187 11.24 1.50 15.93
CA GLN A 187 12.24 1.09 16.91
C GLN A 187 13.45 2.05 16.82
N SER A 188 13.57 2.95 17.79
CA SER A 188 14.65 3.95 17.80
C SER A 188 16.05 3.34 17.99
N SER A 189 16.12 2.08 18.43
CA SER A 189 17.38 1.32 18.56
C SER A 189 17.80 0.61 17.28
N ASP A 190 16.95 0.58 16.26
CA ASP A 190 17.27 -0.07 14.99
C ASP A 190 18.32 0.72 14.20
N SER A 191 19.07 0.04 13.35
CA SER A 191 20.04 0.69 12.47
C SER A 191 19.35 1.64 11.48
N PHE A 192 20.15 2.52 10.89
CA PHE A 192 19.67 3.44 9.86
C PHE A 192 19.01 2.69 8.69
N GLU A 193 19.66 1.63 8.20
CA GLU A 193 19.18 0.80 7.09
C GLU A 193 17.85 0.13 7.43
N LYS A 194 17.74 -0.40 8.65
CA LYS A 194 16.52 -1.07 9.11
C LYS A 194 15.35 -0.10 9.29
N ASN A 195 15.63 1.15 9.69
CA ASN A 195 14.60 2.18 9.76
C ASN A 195 14.20 2.74 8.38
N LEU A 196 14.98 2.48 7.33
CA LEU A 196 14.63 2.81 5.95
C LEU A 196 13.79 1.72 5.26
N GLU A 197 13.85 0.48 5.71
CA GLU A 197 13.06 -0.64 5.20
C GLU A 197 11.57 -0.49 5.52
#